data_df5156201628424aa3532b1bd45fd3f3
#
_entry.id   df5156201628424aa3532b1bd45fd3f3
#
_cell.length_a   1.000
_cell.length_b   1.000
_cell.length_c   1.000
_cell.angle_alpha   90.00
_cell.angle_beta   90.00
_cell.angle_gamma   90.00
#
_symmetry.space_group_name_H-M   'P 1'
#
loop_
_entity.id
_entity.type
_entity.pdbx_description
1 polymer ?
#
loop_
_entity_poly.entity_id
_entity_poly.type
_entity_poly.pdbx_seq_one_letter_code
_entity_poly.pdbx_strand_id
1 'polypeptide(L)'
;GHDVQVGTPDVLVGPCWPAIYAALGSGQLADGFPVIEGLLNAVHLDHVIDLRVDLHELADGRTIDVTSWCSAIEESSAGRIVTVELELRDHGTGAGAGGVAGRVVATQLHRFAIRGRATTTTRPSQAPAYGGGEDAAQVVATPRSFVDRAVVHAPSDMTPFALVSGDYNPIHTSAHAAGLVGLHAPLVHGMWLSAT
;
A
#
# COMPACT_ATOMS: atom_id res chain seq x y z
N GLY A 1 4.51 -34.76 -6.81
CA GLY A 1 3.88 -33.50 -7.12
C GLY A 1 4.67 -32.41 -6.43
N HIS A 2 5.27 -31.47 -7.15
CA HIS A 2 5.80 -30.26 -6.56
C HIS A 2 4.61 -29.40 -6.21
N ASP A 3 4.36 -29.15 -4.93
CA ASP A 3 3.48 -28.07 -4.51
C ASP A 3 4.12 -26.77 -4.99
N VAL A 4 3.57 -26.22 -6.04
CA VAL A 4 3.92 -24.89 -6.51
C VAL A 4 3.33 -23.94 -5.45
N GLN A 5 4.16 -23.39 -4.59
CA GLN A 5 3.73 -22.28 -3.72
C GLN A 5 3.34 -21.11 -4.63
N VAL A 6 2.05 -20.91 -4.77
CA VAL A 6 1.51 -19.74 -5.42
C VAL A 6 1.85 -18.54 -4.51
N GLY A 7 2.72 -17.66 -4.98
CA GLY A 7 3.01 -16.43 -4.25
C GLY A 7 1.71 -15.63 -4.02
N THR A 8 1.60 -14.99 -2.86
CA THR A 8 0.48 -14.09 -2.62
C THR A 8 0.65 -12.82 -3.46
N PRO A 9 -0.45 -12.21 -3.98
CA PRO A 9 -0.37 -10.94 -4.72
C PRO A 9 0.36 -9.82 -3.96
N ASP A 10 0.34 -9.87 -2.64
CA ASP A 10 1.01 -8.90 -1.76
C ASP A 10 2.52 -8.80 -1.99
N VAL A 11 3.15 -9.80 -2.59
CA VAL A 11 4.58 -9.75 -2.98
C VAL A 11 4.86 -8.57 -3.93
N LEU A 12 3.87 -8.12 -4.69
CA LEU A 12 3.99 -6.98 -5.60
C LEU A 12 3.94 -5.63 -4.89
N VAL A 13 3.57 -5.57 -3.62
CA VAL A 13 3.52 -4.31 -2.85
C VAL A 13 4.92 -3.84 -2.47
N GLY A 14 5.81 -4.75 -2.08
CA GLY A 14 7.16 -4.42 -1.63
C GLY A 14 7.92 -3.52 -2.62
N PRO A 15 8.05 -3.90 -3.89
CA PRO A 15 8.73 -3.09 -4.90
C PRO A 15 8.10 -1.73 -5.16
N CYS A 16 6.83 -1.54 -4.77
CA CYS A 16 6.07 -0.31 -5.01
C CYS A 16 6.30 0.79 -3.98
N TRP A 17 6.83 0.47 -2.79
CA TRP A 17 7.00 1.45 -1.72
C TRP A 17 7.76 2.72 -2.12
N PRO A 18 8.88 2.67 -2.86
CA PRO A 18 9.56 3.89 -3.29
C PRO A 18 8.68 4.82 -4.13
N ALA A 19 7.87 4.25 -5.01
CA ALA A 19 6.94 5.01 -5.84
C ALA A 19 5.76 5.57 -5.02
N ILE A 20 5.22 4.79 -4.09
CA ILE A 20 4.18 5.23 -3.14
C ILE A 20 4.68 6.42 -2.32
N TYR A 21 5.89 6.34 -1.78
CA TYR A 21 6.49 7.39 -0.98
C TYR A 21 6.73 8.67 -1.78
N ALA A 22 7.17 8.54 -3.02
CA ALA A 22 7.32 9.67 -3.92
C ALA A 22 5.97 10.36 -4.20
N ALA A 23 4.91 9.58 -4.45
CA ALA A 23 3.57 10.11 -4.67
C ALA A 23 3.02 10.85 -3.45
N LEU A 24 3.17 10.27 -2.24
CA LEU A 24 2.72 10.91 -1.00
C LEU A 24 3.51 12.19 -0.67
N GLY A 25 4.83 12.19 -0.91
CA GLY A 25 5.71 13.28 -0.51
C GLY A 25 5.80 14.43 -1.50
N SER A 26 5.50 14.19 -2.78
CA SER A 26 5.69 15.19 -3.84
C SER A 26 4.73 15.05 -5.03
N GLY A 27 3.66 14.28 -4.88
CA GLY A 27 2.66 14.09 -5.92
C GLY A 27 1.74 15.28 -6.09
N GLN A 28 0.88 15.20 -7.11
CA GLN A 28 -0.21 16.14 -7.36
C GLN A 28 -1.45 15.35 -7.79
N LEU A 29 -2.62 15.88 -7.44
CA LEU A 29 -3.87 15.43 -8.03
C LEU A 29 -3.98 15.91 -9.47
N ALA A 30 -4.92 15.34 -10.22
CA ALA A 30 -5.17 15.73 -11.61
C ALA A 30 -5.48 17.23 -11.81
N ASP A 31 -6.02 17.90 -10.79
CA ASP A 31 -6.31 19.33 -10.78
C ASP A 31 -5.11 20.20 -10.33
N GLY A 32 -3.94 19.58 -10.14
CA GLY A 32 -2.71 20.25 -9.70
C GLY A 32 -2.61 20.50 -8.20
N PHE A 33 -3.56 20.02 -7.38
CA PHE A 33 -3.47 20.16 -5.94
C PHE A 33 -2.29 19.35 -5.40
N PRO A 34 -1.33 19.97 -4.67
CA PRO A 34 -0.14 19.29 -4.21
C PRO A 34 -0.45 18.31 -3.07
N VAL A 35 0.17 17.15 -3.14
CA VAL A 35 0.20 16.16 -2.05
C VAL A 35 1.59 16.22 -1.42
N ILE A 36 1.65 16.66 -0.16
CA ILE A 36 2.91 16.81 0.59
C ILE A 36 2.67 16.20 1.96
N GLU A 37 2.77 14.89 2.05
CA GLU A 37 2.50 14.17 3.28
C GLU A 37 3.74 13.45 3.82
N GLY A 38 3.96 13.62 5.12
CA GLY A 38 5.07 12.96 5.80
C GLY A 38 4.77 11.49 6.12
N LEU A 39 5.72 10.62 5.88
CA LEU A 39 5.60 9.18 6.11
C LEU A 39 5.30 8.81 7.56
N LEU A 40 5.84 9.57 8.53
CA LEU A 40 5.65 9.29 9.96
C LEU A 40 4.18 9.37 10.40
N ASN A 41 3.37 10.16 9.68
CA ASN A 41 1.95 10.33 9.99
C ASN A 41 1.05 9.49 9.08
N ALA A 42 1.60 8.87 8.04
CA ALA A 42 0.85 8.06 7.10
C ALA A 42 0.66 6.64 7.68
N VAL A 43 -0.59 6.23 7.81
CA VAL A 43 -0.99 4.88 8.19
C VAL A 43 -1.64 4.22 6.99
N HIS A 44 -1.08 3.12 6.53
CA HIS A 44 -1.66 2.33 5.44
C HIS A 44 -2.96 1.69 5.93
N LEU A 45 -4.07 2.03 5.30
CA LEU A 45 -5.40 1.54 5.68
C LEU A 45 -5.73 0.22 5.00
N ASP A 46 -5.61 0.23 3.69
CA ASP A 46 -5.95 -0.91 2.85
C ASP A 46 -5.30 -0.76 1.46
N HIS A 47 -5.36 -1.85 0.71
CA HIS A 47 -4.97 -1.87 -0.68
C HIS A 47 -5.82 -2.86 -1.48
N VAL A 48 -5.90 -2.61 -2.77
CA VAL A 48 -6.50 -3.50 -3.77
C VAL A 48 -5.46 -3.78 -4.84
N ILE A 49 -5.27 -5.04 -5.20
CA ILE A 49 -4.38 -5.47 -6.29
C ILE A 49 -5.24 -6.14 -7.34
N ASP A 50 -5.19 -5.62 -8.57
CA ASP A 50 -5.83 -6.22 -9.73
C ASP A 50 -4.76 -6.80 -10.64
N LEU A 51 -4.63 -8.12 -10.61
CA LEU A 51 -3.67 -8.85 -11.44
C LEU A 51 -4.20 -9.00 -12.87
N ARG A 52 -3.36 -8.65 -13.83
CA ARG A 52 -3.65 -8.79 -15.27
C ARG A 52 -2.96 -10.01 -15.89
N VAL A 53 -2.12 -10.69 -15.11
CA VAL A 53 -1.36 -11.88 -15.49
C VAL A 53 -1.29 -12.83 -14.31
N ASP A 54 -0.95 -14.08 -14.59
CA ASP A 54 -0.60 -15.01 -13.52
C ASP A 54 0.75 -14.61 -12.91
N LEU A 55 0.87 -14.65 -11.57
CA LEU A 55 2.13 -14.34 -10.88
C LEU A 55 3.30 -15.22 -11.34
N HIS A 56 3.02 -16.45 -11.78
CA HIS A 56 4.04 -17.33 -12.35
C HIS A 56 4.67 -16.82 -13.65
N GLU A 57 3.97 -15.92 -14.35
CA GLU A 57 4.51 -15.26 -15.54
C GLU A 57 5.56 -14.20 -15.18
N LEU A 58 5.57 -13.74 -13.92
CA LEU A 58 6.52 -12.73 -13.40
C LEU A 58 7.74 -13.44 -12.80
N ALA A 59 8.39 -14.29 -13.58
CA ALA A 59 9.59 -15.03 -13.15
C ALA A 59 10.78 -14.08 -12.89
N ASP A 60 11.77 -14.60 -12.17
CA ASP A 60 13.00 -13.89 -11.85
C ASP A 60 13.69 -13.27 -13.09
N GLY A 61 14.32 -12.13 -12.89
CA GLY A 61 15.09 -11.42 -13.91
C GLY A 61 14.26 -10.53 -14.85
N ARG A 62 12.96 -10.35 -14.58
CA ARG A 62 12.13 -9.38 -15.30
C ARG A 62 12.32 -7.97 -14.74
N THR A 63 12.20 -6.99 -15.62
CA THR A 63 12.17 -5.57 -15.23
C THR A 63 10.73 -5.12 -15.17
N ILE A 64 10.30 -4.70 -13.97
CA ILE A 64 8.97 -4.13 -13.74
C ILE A 64 9.12 -2.65 -13.47
N ASP A 65 8.54 -1.83 -14.34
CA ASP A 65 8.39 -0.40 -14.10
C ASP A 65 7.15 -0.14 -13.24
N VAL A 66 7.30 0.71 -12.24
CA VAL A 66 6.22 1.12 -11.36
C VAL A 66 5.96 2.60 -11.55
N THR A 67 4.76 2.95 -11.98
CA THR A 67 4.29 4.33 -12.05
C THR A 67 3.23 4.54 -10.99
N SER A 68 3.34 5.64 -10.23
CA SER A 68 2.39 5.98 -9.17
C SER A 68 1.89 7.41 -9.29
N TRP A 69 0.66 7.63 -8.86
CA TRP A 69 0.06 8.96 -8.77
C TRP A 69 -0.96 9.02 -7.63
N CYS A 70 -1.20 10.23 -7.10
CA CYS A 70 -2.28 10.46 -6.17
C CYS A 70 -3.57 10.71 -6.95
N SER A 71 -4.59 9.88 -6.75
CA SER A 71 -5.86 9.98 -7.46
C SER A 71 -6.92 10.73 -6.66
N ALA A 72 -6.86 10.69 -5.33
CA ALA A 72 -7.84 11.36 -4.48
C ALA A 72 -7.28 11.80 -3.13
N ILE A 73 -7.89 12.82 -2.57
CA ILE A 73 -7.76 13.24 -1.18
C ILE A 73 -9.16 13.38 -0.60
N GLU A 74 -9.39 12.71 0.52
CA GLU A 74 -10.59 12.84 1.31
C GLU A 74 -10.24 13.53 2.63
N GLU A 75 -11.02 14.55 3.00
CA GLU A 75 -10.87 15.25 4.27
C GLU A 75 -11.97 14.81 5.22
N SER A 76 -11.59 14.39 6.41
CA SER A 76 -12.52 13.99 7.45
C SER A 76 -12.14 14.57 8.81
N SER A 77 -13.04 14.51 9.77
CA SER A 77 -12.75 14.88 11.16
C SER A 77 -11.68 14.00 11.82
N ALA A 78 -11.48 12.78 11.30
CA ALA A 78 -10.47 11.85 11.79
C ALA A 78 -9.09 12.06 11.15
N GLY A 79 -9.00 12.83 10.06
CA GLY A 79 -7.79 13.10 9.31
C GLY A 79 -8.03 13.12 7.81
N ARG A 80 -6.93 13.27 7.08
CA ARG A 80 -6.91 13.23 5.62
C ARG A 80 -6.66 11.79 5.17
N ILE A 81 -7.41 11.34 4.16
CA ILE A 81 -7.15 10.07 3.48
C ILE A 81 -6.61 10.41 2.09
N VAL A 82 -5.45 9.85 1.75
CA VAL A 82 -4.84 9.99 0.42
C VAL A 82 -4.91 8.65 -0.28
N THR A 83 -5.42 8.65 -1.50
CA THR A 83 -5.43 7.48 -2.38
C THR A 83 -4.29 7.58 -3.37
N VAL A 84 -3.47 6.54 -3.42
CA VAL A 84 -2.36 6.37 -4.37
C VAL A 84 -2.70 5.20 -5.27
N GLU A 85 -2.68 5.43 -6.56
CA GLU A 85 -2.80 4.38 -7.58
C GLU A 85 -1.45 4.09 -8.21
N LEU A 86 -1.27 2.84 -8.62
CA LEU A 86 -0.06 2.37 -9.26
C LEU A 86 -0.39 1.50 -10.47
N GLU A 87 0.47 1.60 -11.46
CA GLU A 87 0.50 0.70 -12.60
C GLU A 87 1.88 0.04 -12.70
N LEU A 88 1.89 -1.29 -12.79
CA LEU A 88 3.08 -2.09 -12.93
C LEU A 88 3.16 -2.62 -14.36
N ARG A 89 4.30 -2.35 -15.04
CA ARG A 89 4.55 -2.78 -16.41
C ARG A 89 5.78 -3.66 -16.50
N ASP A 90 5.61 -4.81 -17.14
CA ASP A 90 6.69 -5.74 -17.44
C ASP A 90 7.31 -5.44 -18.80
N HIS A 91 8.61 -5.22 -18.83
CA HIS A 91 9.42 -5.00 -20.04
C HIS A 91 10.16 -6.26 -20.49
N GLY A 92 9.91 -7.42 -19.87
CA GLY A 92 10.59 -8.67 -20.19
C GLY A 92 11.96 -8.81 -19.55
N THR A 93 12.75 -9.75 -20.08
CA THR A 93 14.11 -10.04 -19.61
C THR A 93 15.15 -9.46 -20.59
N GLY A 94 16.12 -8.70 -20.07
CA GLY A 94 17.31 -8.26 -20.84
C GLY A 94 17.41 -6.75 -21.07
N ALA A 95 18.63 -6.30 -21.37
CA ALA A 95 19.00 -4.89 -21.56
C ALA A 95 18.45 -4.23 -22.85
N GLY A 96 17.50 -4.86 -23.53
CA GLY A 96 16.96 -4.43 -24.83
C GLY A 96 15.56 -3.81 -24.76
N ALA A 97 15.01 -3.56 -23.61
CA ALA A 97 13.63 -3.06 -23.42
C ALA A 97 13.42 -1.57 -23.80
N GLY A 98 14.33 -0.97 -24.51
CA GLY A 98 14.21 0.41 -25.00
C GLY A 98 13.21 0.50 -26.14
N GLY A 99 11.97 0.97 -25.86
CA GLY A 99 11.09 1.50 -26.89
C GLY A 99 9.74 0.83 -27.10
N VAL A 100 9.43 -0.27 -26.45
CA VAL A 100 8.07 -0.84 -26.45
C VAL A 100 7.41 -0.57 -25.10
N ALA A 101 6.21 0.01 -25.12
CA ALA A 101 5.42 0.16 -23.90
C ALA A 101 5.24 -1.23 -23.26
N GLY A 102 5.77 -1.41 -22.03
CA GLY A 102 5.66 -2.68 -21.32
C GLY A 102 4.21 -3.13 -21.16
N ARG A 103 3.98 -4.45 -21.04
CA ARG A 103 2.66 -5.01 -20.76
C ARG A 103 2.26 -4.66 -19.33
N VAL A 104 1.06 -4.12 -19.11
CA VAL A 104 0.52 -3.96 -17.76
C VAL A 104 0.29 -5.33 -17.14
N VAL A 105 0.90 -5.57 -15.99
CA VAL A 105 0.84 -6.84 -15.28
C VAL A 105 -0.01 -6.76 -14.02
N ALA A 106 -0.07 -5.58 -13.41
CA ALA A 106 -0.95 -5.32 -12.28
C ALA A 106 -1.30 -3.83 -12.19
N THR A 107 -2.41 -3.53 -11.57
CA THR A 107 -2.70 -2.22 -11.01
C THR A 107 -2.93 -2.35 -9.52
N GLN A 108 -2.55 -1.31 -8.77
CA GLN A 108 -2.76 -1.28 -7.33
C GLN A 108 -3.41 0.03 -6.93
N LEU A 109 -4.21 -0.03 -5.87
CA LEU A 109 -4.77 1.14 -5.20
C LEU A 109 -4.44 1.01 -3.71
N HIS A 110 -3.88 2.05 -3.13
CA HIS A 110 -3.53 2.10 -1.71
C HIS A 110 -4.16 3.33 -1.07
N ARG A 111 -4.72 3.19 0.13
CA ARG A 111 -5.23 4.31 0.90
C ARG A 111 -4.40 4.50 2.16
N PHE A 112 -4.10 5.76 2.44
CA PHE A 112 -3.31 6.16 3.61
C PHE A 112 -4.08 7.19 4.42
N ALA A 113 -4.27 6.92 5.71
CA ALA A 113 -4.73 7.93 6.65
C ALA A 113 -3.55 8.75 7.15
N ILE A 114 -3.63 10.07 6.96
CA ILE A 114 -2.62 11.01 7.44
C ILE A 114 -3.07 11.56 8.79
N ARG A 115 -2.45 11.09 9.84
CA ARG A 115 -2.78 11.48 11.21
C ARG A 115 -2.45 12.96 11.45
N GLY A 116 -3.30 13.64 12.21
CA GLY A 116 -3.10 15.03 12.57
C GLY A 116 -3.35 16.04 11.45
N ARG A 117 -3.82 15.62 10.28
CA ARG A 117 -4.20 16.48 9.16
C ARG A 117 -5.71 16.67 9.05
N ALA A 118 -6.42 16.67 10.18
CA ALA A 118 -7.83 17.04 10.16
C ALA A 118 -7.97 18.50 9.69
N THR A 119 -8.77 18.74 8.68
CA THR A 119 -9.07 20.07 8.17
C THR A 119 -10.56 20.37 8.32
N THR A 120 -10.88 21.66 8.46
CA THR A 120 -12.28 22.12 8.44
C THR A 120 -12.83 22.27 7.03
N THR A 121 -11.98 22.12 6.02
CA THR A 121 -12.34 22.27 4.62
C THR A 121 -12.70 20.91 4.05
N THR A 122 -13.97 20.67 3.83
CA THR A 122 -14.44 19.46 3.18
C THR A 122 -14.12 19.54 1.68
N ARG A 123 -13.19 18.71 1.23
CA ARG A 123 -12.98 18.50 -0.19
C ARG A 123 -13.91 17.34 -0.63
N PRO A 124 -14.67 17.46 -1.73
CA PRO A 124 -15.46 16.34 -2.22
C PRO A 124 -14.56 15.14 -2.49
N SER A 125 -14.96 13.96 -1.99
CA SER A 125 -14.28 12.71 -2.31
C SER A 125 -14.44 12.43 -3.80
N GLN A 126 -13.32 12.18 -4.48
CA GLN A 126 -13.29 11.67 -5.85
C GLN A 126 -12.77 10.23 -5.87
N ALA A 127 -12.55 9.65 -4.67
CA ALA A 127 -12.07 8.28 -4.57
C ALA A 127 -13.10 7.32 -5.16
N PRO A 128 -12.66 6.36 -5.96
CA PRO A 128 -13.52 5.25 -6.34
C PRO A 128 -13.99 4.54 -5.06
N ALA A 129 -15.26 4.15 -5.02
CA ALA A 129 -15.84 3.40 -3.92
C ALA A 129 -15.26 1.97 -3.90
N TYR A 130 -14.03 1.82 -3.40
CA TYR A 130 -13.46 0.51 -3.10
C TYR A 130 -13.71 0.16 -1.64
N GLY A 131 -14.28 -1.02 -1.45
CA GLY A 131 -14.84 -1.57 -0.25
C GLY A 131 -14.21 -1.16 1.07
N GLY A 132 -15.04 -0.87 2.02
CA GLY A 132 -14.73 -0.68 3.43
C GLY A 132 -15.27 0.58 4.07
N GLY A 133 -15.57 1.65 3.33
CA GLY A 133 -16.09 2.90 3.90
C GLY A 133 -17.63 2.96 3.89
N GLU A 134 -18.23 3.03 2.74
CA GLU A 134 -19.68 3.21 2.60
C GLU A 134 -20.46 1.90 2.59
N ASP A 135 -19.83 0.78 2.25
CA ASP A 135 -20.42 -0.55 2.28
C ASP A 135 -20.34 -1.24 3.65
N ALA A 136 -19.98 -0.52 4.71
CA ALA A 136 -19.98 -1.08 6.06
C ALA A 136 -21.35 -1.70 6.45
N ALA A 137 -22.44 -1.17 5.93
CA ALA A 137 -23.77 -1.72 6.11
C ALA A 137 -23.94 -3.08 5.38
N GLN A 138 -23.34 -3.25 4.20
CA GLN A 138 -23.36 -4.52 3.48
C GLN A 138 -22.43 -5.55 4.13
N VAL A 139 -21.27 -5.12 4.64
CA VAL A 139 -20.36 -6.00 5.40
C VAL A 139 -21.01 -6.55 6.66
N VAL A 140 -21.86 -5.77 7.32
CA VAL A 140 -22.63 -6.24 8.50
C VAL A 140 -23.64 -7.33 8.11
N ALA A 141 -24.21 -7.27 6.90
CA ALA A 141 -25.16 -8.26 6.42
C ALA A 141 -24.51 -9.56 5.92
N THR A 142 -23.19 -9.58 5.72
CA THR A 142 -22.49 -10.80 5.30
C THR A 142 -22.36 -11.76 6.48
N PRO A 143 -22.91 -12.98 6.42
CA PRO A 143 -22.75 -13.97 7.48
C PRO A 143 -21.27 -14.26 7.69
N ARG A 144 -20.80 -14.08 8.92
CA ARG A 144 -19.42 -14.42 9.30
C ARG A 144 -19.43 -15.71 10.10
N SER A 145 -18.81 -16.75 9.59
CA SER A 145 -18.57 -17.97 10.34
C SER A 145 -17.13 -17.96 10.86
N PHE A 146 -16.96 -18.37 12.11
CA PHE A 146 -15.62 -18.62 12.65
C PHE A 146 -15.08 -19.88 11.98
N VAL A 147 -13.93 -19.75 11.31
CA VAL A 147 -13.30 -20.86 10.58
C VAL A 147 -12.17 -21.44 11.41
N ASP A 148 -11.28 -20.58 11.93
CA ASP A 148 -10.13 -20.99 12.73
C ASP A 148 -9.59 -19.84 13.58
N ARG A 149 -8.71 -20.14 14.53
CA ARG A 149 -8.03 -19.17 15.37
C ARG A 149 -6.55 -19.49 15.44
N ALA A 150 -5.74 -18.55 14.96
CA ALA A 150 -4.30 -18.56 15.16
C ALA A 150 -3.90 -17.51 16.20
N VAL A 151 -2.84 -17.81 16.97
CA VAL A 151 -2.19 -16.84 17.86
C VAL A 151 -0.79 -16.62 17.30
N VAL A 152 -0.53 -15.40 16.87
CA VAL A 152 0.76 -15.01 16.32
C VAL A 152 1.41 -13.98 17.24
N HIS A 153 2.69 -14.16 17.53
CA HIS A 153 3.47 -13.22 18.33
C HIS A 153 4.21 -12.26 17.41
N ALA A 154 3.90 -10.96 17.55
CA ALA A 154 4.60 -9.92 16.81
C ALA A 154 6.10 -9.91 17.19
N PRO A 155 7.02 -9.81 16.22
CA PRO A 155 8.42 -9.59 16.49
C PRO A 155 8.65 -8.29 17.27
N SER A 156 9.61 -8.30 18.16
CA SER A 156 10.03 -7.09 18.89
C SER A 156 10.84 -6.13 18.03
N ASP A 157 11.38 -6.61 16.90
CA ASP A 157 12.13 -5.85 15.90
C ASP A 157 11.57 -6.15 14.51
N MET A 158 11.07 -5.12 13.84
CA MET A 158 10.50 -5.19 12.49
C MET A 158 11.52 -4.87 11.38
N THR A 159 12.78 -4.61 11.73
CA THR A 159 13.84 -4.33 10.75
C THR A 159 14.01 -5.44 9.70
N PRO A 160 14.02 -6.73 10.05
CA PRO A 160 14.11 -7.79 9.05
C PRO A 160 12.94 -7.77 8.04
N PHE A 161 11.73 -7.47 8.50
CA PHE A 161 10.58 -7.36 7.62
C PHE A 161 10.65 -6.12 6.74
N ALA A 162 11.11 -4.98 7.27
CA ALA A 162 11.34 -3.77 6.49
C ALA A 162 12.32 -4.01 5.33
N LEU A 163 13.39 -4.79 5.56
CA LEU A 163 14.36 -5.15 4.53
C LEU A 163 13.75 -5.99 3.41
N VAL A 164 12.84 -6.89 3.74
CA VAL A 164 12.19 -7.79 2.76
C VAL A 164 11.04 -7.09 2.05
N SER A 165 10.21 -6.35 2.78
CA SER A 165 9.02 -5.68 2.24
C SER A 165 9.33 -4.38 1.50
N GLY A 166 10.49 -3.78 1.75
CA GLY A 166 10.81 -2.43 1.24
C GLY A 166 10.09 -1.29 1.96
N ASP A 167 9.29 -1.60 2.99
CA ASP A 167 8.63 -0.58 3.82
C ASP A 167 9.57 -0.11 4.94
N TYR A 168 10.28 0.96 4.66
CA TYR A 168 11.23 1.58 5.60
C TYR A 168 10.62 2.69 6.45
N ASN A 169 9.29 2.78 6.55
CA ASN A 169 8.68 3.79 7.41
C ASN A 169 9.20 3.62 8.86
N PRO A 170 9.90 4.62 9.41
CA PRO A 170 10.59 4.46 10.68
C PRO A 170 9.67 4.32 11.89
N ILE A 171 8.36 4.51 11.74
CA ILE A 171 7.40 4.20 12.83
C ILE A 171 7.39 2.70 13.18
N HIS A 172 7.88 1.84 12.31
CA HIS A 172 7.95 0.40 12.51
C HIS A 172 9.29 -0.08 13.09
N THR A 173 10.36 0.70 12.90
CA THR A 173 11.73 0.24 13.20
C THR A 173 12.46 1.12 14.23
N SER A 174 11.91 2.29 14.58
CA SER A 174 12.56 3.25 15.48
C SER A 174 11.62 3.71 16.59
N ALA A 175 11.98 3.42 17.84
CA ALA A 175 11.25 3.92 19.00
C ALA A 175 11.24 5.46 19.07
N HIS A 176 12.32 6.11 18.62
CA HIS A 176 12.39 7.57 18.57
C HIS A 176 11.38 8.13 17.57
N ALA A 177 11.36 7.60 16.35
CA ALA A 177 10.43 8.03 15.31
C ALA A 177 8.96 7.77 15.71
N ALA A 178 8.67 6.62 16.32
CA ALA A 178 7.35 6.32 16.87
C ALA A 178 6.95 7.34 17.95
N GLY A 179 7.87 7.71 18.82
CA GLY A 179 7.64 8.73 19.86
C GLY A 179 7.33 10.12 19.30
N LEU A 180 7.95 10.53 18.19
CA LEU A 180 7.69 11.82 17.53
C LEU A 180 6.23 11.97 17.05
N VAL A 181 5.55 10.86 16.79
CA VAL A 181 4.15 10.83 16.35
C VAL A 181 3.18 10.35 17.44
N GLY A 182 3.64 10.36 18.70
CA GLY A 182 2.83 10.05 19.88
C GLY A 182 2.55 8.55 20.09
N LEU A 183 3.36 7.67 19.52
CA LEU A 183 3.29 6.24 19.77
C LEU A 183 4.22 5.86 20.94
N HIS A 184 3.80 4.92 21.78
CA HIS A 184 4.62 4.45 22.90
C HIS A 184 5.74 3.51 22.48
N ALA A 185 5.59 2.84 21.33
CA ALA A 185 6.54 1.90 20.77
C ALA A 185 6.36 1.82 19.24
N PRO A 186 7.34 1.26 18.51
CA PRO A 186 7.18 0.96 17.09
C PRO A 186 5.95 0.08 16.84
N LEU A 187 5.27 0.34 15.74
CA LEU A 187 4.13 -0.47 15.30
C LEU A 187 4.60 -1.67 14.49
N VAL A 188 3.88 -2.77 14.59
CA VAL A 188 4.03 -3.88 13.65
C VAL A 188 3.60 -3.42 12.26
N HIS A 189 4.33 -3.84 11.22
CA HIS A 189 3.90 -3.59 9.84
C HIS A 189 2.54 -4.28 9.58
N GLY A 190 1.60 -3.54 8.99
CA GLY A 190 0.31 -4.10 8.61
C GLY A 190 0.46 -5.30 7.67
N MET A 191 1.34 -5.20 6.68
CA MET A 191 1.64 -6.27 5.73
C MET A 191 2.26 -7.52 6.38
N TRP A 192 2.95 -7.37 7.51
CA TRP A 192 3.43 -8.53 8.27
C TRP A 192 2.26 -9.37 8.80
N LEU A 193 1.19 -8.71 9.28
CA LEU A 193 -0.01 -9.39 9.76
C LEU A 193 -0.75 -10.12 8.62
N SER A 194 -0.66 -9.63 7.39
CA SER A 194 -1.27 -10.29 6.22
C SER A 194 -0.46 -11.49 5.75
N ALA A 195 0.85 -11.52 6.04
CA ALA A 195 1.78 -12.55 5.58
C ALA A 195 1.93 -13.73 6.58
N THR A 196 1.32 -13.63 7.76
CA THR A 196 1.38 -14.66 8.82
C THR A 196 0.07 -15.40 8.98
#